data_d2c60111d5e88fe05641c96050d591ca
#
_entry.id   d2c60111d5e88fe05641c96050d591ca
#
_cell.length_a   1.000
_cell.length_b   1.000
_cell.length_c   1.000
_cell.angle_alpha   90.00
_cell.angle_beta   90.00
_cell.angle_gamma   90.00
#
_symmetry.space_group_name_H-M   'P 1'
#
loop_
_entity.id
_entity.type
_entity.pdbx_description
1 polymer ?
#
loop_
_entity_poly.entity_id
_entity_poly.type
_entity_poly.pdbx_seq_one_letter_code
_entity_poly.pdbx_strand_id
1 'polypeptide(L)'
;MYIPEHQYRCTIIRGKSQTDMEDLLPLYANIVHKYCPCEENTFKQSARKQLSKALFETEAYDGLSDSNQKTVDNHLTEIAGTLLGLYYPKSEDNNVMMVYESEACKHLVDHHDFPMFFKNLCLNFQFPNGAKWINFVKEDVENHLNIKPFCYVVALLYHAQKQDEKVLLTKQEIGYYVLNNLDVLQGKIPCEIVYNRIIEDRKNKVKRDKLSGSKDWQHIKEQFNLLELANIIESDQNYLWLNPSESQAVSLFIKKNGKVDFDCYKYDFTSLDDRKALLNDWRAYFGTFNKELEKIQTQFTTDIVLVGKEEMKAQGGAYKSTVDLGDEGEALVFRIEQERVRNYKERLVNKVLLLGKTKGLGYDISSIEADENPKKPEF
;
A
#
# COMPACT_ATOMS: atom_id res chain seq x y z
N MET A 1 -0.79 29.80 3.55
CA MET A 1 -0.61 29.62 2.08
C MET A 1 -0.47 28.13 1.82
N TYR A 2 -1.18 27.58 0.86
CA TYR A 2 -1.09 26.17 0.49
C TYR A 2 0.33 25.85 -0.02
N ILE A 3 0.95 24.83 0.56
CA ILE A 3 2.30 24.40 0.20
C ILE A 3 2.22 22.96 -0.30
N PRO A 4 2.22 22.72 -1.63
CA PRO A 4 2.01 21.40 -2.22
C PRO A 4 2.93 20.32 -1.66
N GLU A 5 4.20 20.64 -1.44
CA GLU A 5 5.20 19.70 -0.91
C GLU A 5 4.87 19.13 0.49
N HIS A 6 3.93 19.74 1.23
CA HIS A 6 3.47 19.26 2.52
C HIS A 6 2.12 18.54 2.43
N GLN A 7 1.31 18.84 1.43
CA GLN A 7 -0.10 18.44 1.39
C GLN A 7 -0.30 17.07 0.76
N TYR A 8 0.36 16.78 -0.32
CA TYR A 8 0.16 15.49 -1.00
C TYR A 8 1.18 14.42 -0.64
N ARG A 9 2.01 14.65 0.37
CA ARG A 9 2.95 13.67 0.87
C ARG A 9 2.24 12.58 1.65
N CYS A 10 2.37 11.33 1.21
CA CYS A 10 1.76 10.19 1.89
C CYS A 10 2.66 9.58 2.98
N THR A 11 3.92 9.98 3.04
CA THR A 11 4.87 9.53 4.06
C THR A 11 5.44 10.71 4.83
N ILE A 12 5.73 10.53 6.11
CA ILE A 12 6.38 11.56 6.94
C ILE A 12 7.88 11.62 6.64
N ILE A 13 8.46 10.49 6.30
CA ILE A 13 9.85 10.31 5.91
C ILE A 13 9.94 9.90 4.46
N ARG A 14 11.14 9.96 3.91
CA ARG A 14 11.39 9.47 2.55
C ARG A 14 10.91 8.03 2.44
N GLY A 15 10.03 7.79 1.50
CA GLY A 15 9.52 6.46 1.20
C GLY A 15 10.67 5.49 0.93
N LYS A 16 10.50 4.28 1.40
CA LYS A 16 11.36 3.17 1.03
C LYS A 16 11.04 2.76 -0.41
N SER A 17 12.00 2.17 -1.11
CA SER A 17 11.72 1.53 -2.39
C SER A 17 10.70 0.38 -2.20
N GLN A 18 10.06 -0.05 -3.27
CA GLN A 18 9.17 -1.21 -3.21
C GLN A 18 9.90 -2.44 -2.66
N THR A 19 11.10 -2.73 -3.18
CA THR A 19 11.94 -3.84 -2.71
C THR A 19 12.25 -3.72 -1.20
N ASP A 20 12.67 -2.53 -0.73
CA ASP A 20 12.90 -2.32 0.71
C ASP A 20 11.63 -2.59 1.54
N MET A 21 10.45 -2.27 1.02
CA MET A 21 9.19 -2.52 1.73
C MET A 21 8.84 -4.01 1.80
N GLU A 22 9.07 -4.74 0.72
CA GLU A 22 8.85 -6.19 0.68
C GLU A 22 9.74 -6.92 1.69
N ASP A 23 11.00 -6.50 1.83
CA ASP A 23 11.93 -7.11 2.78
C ASP A 23 11.65 -6.70 4.24
N LEU A 24 11.30 -5.43 4.48
CA LEU A 24 11.20 -4.88 5.83
C LEU A 24 9.82 -5.06 6.47
N LEU A 25 8.75 -5.11 5.67
CA LEU A 25 7.40 -5.24 6.20
C LEU A 25 7.18 -6.50 7.03
N PRO A 26 7.64 -7.72 6.59
CA PRO A 26 7.56 -8.92 7.41
C PRO A 26 8.32 -8.79 8.72
N LEU A 27 9.50 -8.18 8.68
CA LEU A 27 10.32 -7.95 9.88
C LEU A 27 9.57 -7.10 10.92
N TYR A 28 8.98 -5.97 10.47
CA TYR A 28 8.23 -5.09 11.38
C TYR A 28 7.00 -5.78 11.94
N ALA A 29 6.22 -6.45 11.09
CA ALA A 29 5.00 -7.14 11.50
C ALA A 29 5.32 -8.25 12.53
N ASN A 30 6.35 -9.04 12.29
CA ASN A 30 6.78 -10.09 13.21
C ASN A 30 7.28 -9.53 14.55
N ILE A 31 7.99 -8.40 14.57
CA ILE A 31 8.41 -7.74 15.81
C ILE A 31 7.18 -7.27 16.59
N VAL A 32 6.23 -6.60 15.94
CA VAL A 32 5.01 -6.14 16.58
C VAL A 32 4.19 -7.31 17.12
N HIS A 33 3.92 -8.30 16.30
CA HIS A 33 3.15 -9.49 16.69
C HIS A 33 3.78 -10.24 17.88
N LYS A 34 5.10 -10.35 17.91
CA LYS A 34 5.82 -11.07 18.96
C LYS A 34 5.77 -10.38 20.32
N TYR A 35 5.78 -9.04 20.34
CA TYR A 35 5.96 -8.28 21.57
C TYR A 35 4.70 -7.55 22.05
N CYS A 36 3.66 -7.42 21.25
CA CYS A 36 2.39 -6.82 21.64
C CYS A 36 1.39 -7.89 22.16
N PRO A 37 0.54 -7.56 23.15
CA PRO A 37 0.52 -6.29 23.88
C PRO A 37 1.58 -6.23 25.00
N CYS A 38 2.17 -5.05 25.22
CA CYS A 38 3.07 -4.81 26.36
C CYS A 38 3.21 -3.30 26.63
N GLU A 39 3.86 -2.96 27.75
CA GLU A 39 4.20 -1.56 28.06
C GLU A 39 5.09 -0.94 27.00
N GLU A 40 4.88 0.35 26.71
CA GLU A 40 5.56 1.09 25.64
C GLU A 40 7.09 1.02 25.75
N ASN A 41 7.64 1.17 26.99
CA ASN A 41 9.07 1.12 27.21
C ASN A 41 9.64 -0.29 26.92
N THR A 42 8.95 -1.34 27.36
CA THR A 42 9.32 -2.73 27.10
C THR A 42 9.26 -3.04 25.61
N PHE A 43 8.22 -2.57 24.92
CA PHE A 43 8.10 -2.70 23.48
C PHE A 43 9.29 -2.04 22.75
N LYS A 44 9.57 -0.77 23.07
CA LYS A 44 10.66 -0.01 22.45
C LYS A 44 12.01 -0.69 22.63
N GLN A 45 12.32 -1.16 23.84
CA GLN A 45 13.58 -1.86 24.12
C GLN A 45 13.69 -3.15 23.30
N SER A 46 12.65 -3.98 23.29
CA SER A 46 12.64 -5.25 22.57
C SER A 46 12.70 -5.05 21.06
N ALA A 47 11.92 -4.12 20.53
CA ALA A 47 11.88 -3.80 19.09
C ALA A 47 13.22 -3.21 18.63
N ARG A 48 13.82 -2.27 19.37
CA ARG A 48 15.13 -1.70 19.06
C ARG A 48 16.20 -2.77 18.96
N LYS A 49 16.22 -3.74 19.89
CA LYS A 49 17.15 -4.85 19.86
C LYS A 49 17.01 -5.69 18.58
N GLN A 50 15.78 -6.05 18.18
CA GLN A 50 15.54 -6.82 16.99
C GLN A 50 15.86 -6.07 15.70
N LEU A 51 15.49 -4.79 15.64
CA LEU A 51 15.80 -3.93 14.49
C LEU A 51 17.30 -3.67 14.38
N SER A 52 18.00 -3.45 15.49
CA SER A 52 19.48 -3.31 15.49
C SER A 52 20.16 -4.57 14.96
N LYS A 53 19.67 -5.75 15.33
CA LYS A 53 20.18 -7.02 14.83
C LYS A 53 19.96 -7.16 13.32
N ALA A 54 18.77 -6.81 12.85
CA ALA A 54 18.42 -6.95 11.43
C ALA A 54 19.11 -5.92 10.53
N LEU A 55 19.30 -4.68 11.01
CA LEU A 55 19.85 -3.59 10.21
C LEU A 55 21.39 -3.47 10.33
N PHE A 56 21.96 -3.87 11.47
CA PHE A 56 23.37 -3.62 11.83
C PHE A 56 24.09 -4.85 12.40
N GLU A 57 23.47 -6.02 12.34
CA GLU A 57 24.02 -7.30 12.80
C GLU A 57 24.42 -7.33 14.29
N THR A 58 23.88 -6.43 15.11
CA THR A 58 24.14 -6.34 16.55
C THR A 58 22.87 -6.13 17.37
N GLU A 59 22.76 -6.83 18.50
CA GLU A 59 21.65 -6.63 19.43
C GLU A 59 21.90 -5.45 20.40
N ALA A 60 23.10 -4.91 20.43
CA ALA A 60 23.50 -3.82 21.34
C ALA A 60 23.10 -2.46 20.75
N TYR A 61 21.81 -2.08 20.88
CA TYR A 61 21.32 -0.77 20.44
C TYR A 61 22.13 0.40 21.00
N ASP A 62 22.44 0.38 22.32
CA ASP A 62 23.19 1.44 22.99
C ASP A 62 24.66 1.53 22.55
N GLY A 63 25.17 0.49 21.92
CA GLY A 63 26.51 0.45 21.31
C GLY A 63 26.58 1.02 19.89
N LEU A 64 25.44 1.32 19.28
CA LEU A 64 25.39 1.93 17.95
C LEU A 64 25.77 3.42 18.00
N SER A 65 26.25 3.94 16.85
CA SER A 65 26.41 5.39 16.70
C SER A 65 25.06 6.11 16.76
N ASP A 66 25.05 7.40 17.13
CA ASP A 66 23.84 8.22 17.21
C ASP A 66 23.03 8.19 15.89
N SER A 67 23.70 8.20 14.76
CA SER A 67 23.06 8.09 13.44
C SER A 67 22.35 6.75 13.24
N ASN A 68 22.96 5.65 13.68
CA ASN A 68 22.38 4.32 13.56
C ASN A 68 21.23 4.12 14.54
N GLN A 69 21.37 4.61 15.79
CA GLN A 69 20.25 4.63 16.76
C GLN A 69 19.06 5.38 16.20
N LYS A 70 19.28 6.57 15.63
CA LYS A 70 18.21 7.34 14.96
C LYS A 70 17.59 6.59 13.80
N THR A 71 18.38 5.83 13.05
CA THR A 71 17.85 4.98 11.96
C THR A 71 16.92 3.91 12.52
N VAL A 72 17.33 3.19 13.58
CA VAL A 72 16.48 2.19 14.25
C VAL A 72 15.19 2.81 14.76
N ASP A 73 15.28 3.96 15.43
CA ASP A 73 14.11 4.66 15.96
C ASP A 73 13.15 5.13 14.86
N ASN A 74 13.66 5.61 13.73
CA ASN A 74 12.84 5.97 12.58
C ASN A 74 12.14 4.74 11.99
N HIS A 75 12.82 3.60 11.88
CA HIS A 75 12.21 2.35 11.43
C HIS A 75 11.08 1.92 12.36
N LEU A 76 11.26 2.04 13.65
CA LEU A 76 10.25 1.67 14.64
C LEU A 76 9.08 2.64 14.65
N THR A 77 9.35 3.94 14.84
CA THR A 77 8.29 4.91 15.15
C THR A 77 7.65 5.51 13.91
N GLU A 78 8.46 5.88 12.90
CA GLU A 78 7.96 6.57 11.73
C GLU A 78 7.51 5.60 10.64
N ILE A 79 8.25 4.51 10.40
CA ILE A 79 7.86 3.55 9.36
C ILE A 79 6.84 2.57 9.92
N ALA A 80 7.21 1.71 10.86
CA ALA A 80 6.33 0.65 11.36
C ALA A 80 5.09 1.22 12.07
N GLY A 81 5.27 2.24 12.93
CA GLY A 81 4.16 2.82 13.69
C GLY A 81 3.31 3.78 12.88
N THR A 82 3.92 4.77 12.23
CA THR A 82 3.17 5.90 11.66
C THR A 82 2.80 5.70 10.19
N LEU A 83 3.75 5.27 9.35
CA LEU A 83 3.50 5.06 7.92
C LEU A 83 2.66 3.80 7.68
N LEU A 84 3.04 2.69 8.32
CA LEU A 84 2.42 1.40 8.08
C LEU A 84 1.27 1.08 9.05
N GLY A 85 1.16 1.80 10.18
CA GLY A 85 0.09 1.61 11.15
C GLY A 85 0.07 0.21 11.78
N LEU A 86 1.24 -0.44 11.94
CA LEU A 86 1.30 -1.81 12.44
C LEU A 86 0.96 -1.92 13.93
N TYR A 87 1.14 -0.85 14.70
CA TYR A 87 0.81 -0.81 16.12
C TYR A 87 0.35 0.58 16.55
N TYR A 88 -0.35 0.63 17.69
CA TYR A 88 -0.80 1.88 18.28
C TYR A 88 -0.65 1.87 19.80
N PRO A 89 -0.29 3.01 20.42
CA PRO A 89 -0.28 3.16 21.87
C PRO A 89 -1.68 3.48 22.40
N LYS A 90 -2.00 2.96 23.57
CA LYS A 90 -3.23 3.25 24.29
C LYS A 90 -2.95 3.36 25.80
N SER A 91 -3.50 4.39 26.43
CA SER A 91 -3.41 4.53 27.89
C SER A 91 -4.45 3.62 28.56
N GLU A 92 -4.01 2.84 29.54
CA GLU A 92 -4.86 2.02 30.39
C GLU A 92 -5.20 2.74 31.72
N ASP A 93 -6.10 2.16 32.52
CA ASP A 93 -6.71 2.76 33.72
C ASP A 93 -5.71 3.30 34.77
N ASN A 94 -4.48 2.83 34.77
CA ASN A 94 -3.41 3.28 35.68
C ASN A 94 -2.45 4.30 35.03
N ASN A 95 -2.82 4.98 33.96
CA ASN A 95 -1.94 5.84 33.15
C ASN A 95 -0.69 5.13 32.58
N VAL A 96 -0.71 3.81 32.52
CA VAL A 96 0.33 3.03 31.86
C VAL A 96 0.06 3.05 30.37
N MET A 97 1.06 3.46 29.59
CA MET A 97 0.97 3.43 28.13
C MET A 97 1.30 2.03 27.62
N MET A 98 0.27 1.35 27.11
CA MET A 98 0.39 0.04 26.47
C MET A 98 0.49 0.19 24.95
N VAL A 99 1.20 -0.72 24.31
CA VAL A 99 1.27 -0.83 22.84
C VAL A 99 0.52 -2.08 22.40
N TYR A 100 -0.34 -1.89 21.43
CA TYR A 100 -1.17 -2.96 20.85
C TYR A 100 -0.82 -3.16 19.39
N GLU A 101 -0.84 -4.40 18.96
CA GLU A 101 -0.84 -4.77 17.55
C GLU A 101 -2.12 -4.25 16.87
N SER A 102 -2.00 -3.73 15.66
CA SER A 102 -3.15 -3.28 14.88
C SER A 102 -3.87 -4.46 14.18
N GLU A 103 -5.13 -4.26 13.81
CA GLU A 103 -5.89 -5.26 13.03
C GLU A 103 -5.22 -5.54 11.68
N ALA A 104 -4.67 -4.49 11.03
CA ALA A 104 -3.95 -4.62 9.78
C ALA A 104 -2.65 -5.44 9.92
N CYS A 105 -1.91 -5.24 11.02
CA CYS A 105 -0.72 -6.04 11.33
C CYS A 105 -1.08 -7.50 11.56
N LYS A 106 -2.08 -7.76 12.40
CA LYS A 106 -2.56 -9.11 12.70
C LYS A 106 -2.99 -9.84 11.42
N HIS A 107 -3.80 -9.17 10.59
CA HIS A 107 -4.23 -9.75 9.31
C HIS A 107 -3.03 -10.08 8.42
N LEU A 108 -2.04 -9.19 8.35
CA LEU A 108 -0.82 -9.42 7.58
C LEU A 108 -0.03 -10.64 8.08
N VAL A 109 0.11 -10.79 9.40
CA VAL A 109 0.83 -11.95 9.98
C VAL A 109 0.06 -13.26 9.77
N ASP A 110 -1.27 -13.21 9.92
CA ASP A 110 -2.12 -14.40 9.79
C ASP A 110 -2.21 -14.92 8.34
N HIS A 111 -2.16 -14.02 7.35
CA HIS A 111 -2.42 -14.36 5.93
C HIS A 111 -1.21 -14.20 5.01
N HIS A 112 -0.17 -13.48 5.42
CA HIS A 112 1.00 -13.14 4.60
C HIS A 112 0.67 -12.47 3.26
N ASP A 113 -0.46 -11.75 3.19
CA ASP A 113 -0.96 -11.08 1.99
C ASP A 113 -0.53 -9.60 1.95
N PHE A 114 0.63 -9.34 1.33
CA PHE A 114 1.20 -7.99 1.21
C PHE A 114 0.32 -7.05 0.36
N PRO A 115 -0.14 -7.44 -0.84
CA PRO A 115 -1.02 -6.59 -1.62
C PRO A 115 -2.29 -6.21 -0.86
N MET A 116 -2.88 -7.12 -0.09
CA MET A 116 -4.07 -6.84 0.71
C MET A 116 -3.77 -5.84 1.84
N PHE A 117 -2.62 -5.97 2.50
CA PHE A 117 -2.17 -4.99 3.49
C PHE A 117 -2.06 -3.59 2.88
N PHE A 118 -1.42 -3.45 1.71
CA PHE A 118 -1.30 -2.15 1.04
C PHE A 118 -2.63 -1.64 0.47
N LYS A 119 -3.55 -2.51 0.03
CA LYS A 119 -4.93 -2.12 -0.31
C LYS A 119 -5.62 -1.47 0.89
N ASN A 120 -5.52 -2.11 2.06
CA ASN A 120 -6.08 -1.57 3.29
C ASN A 120 -5.46 -0.23 3.67
N LEU A 121 -4.13 -0.12 3.62
CA LEU A 121 -3.41 1.12 3.88
C LEU A 121 -3.88 2.26 2.97
N CYS A 122 -3.96 2.01 1.66
CA CYS A 122 -4.41 3.00 0.69
C CYS A 122 -5.89 3.39 0.87
N LEU A 123 -6.75 2.48 1.29
CA LEU A 123 -8.17 2.76 1.59
C LEU A 123 -8.34 3.61 2.86
N ASN A 124 -7.50 3.39 3.87
CA ASN A 124 -7.54 4.16 5.11
C ASN A 124 -6.84 5.52 4.99
N PHE A 125 -5.96 5.68 4.01
CA PHE A 125 -5.23 6.93 3.81
C PHE A 125 -6.14 8.07 3.37
N GLN A 126 -6.03 9.22 4.03
CA GLN A 126 -6.82 10.41 3.74
C GLN A 126 -6.07 11.71 4.04
N PHE A 127 -6.60 12.82 3.56
CA PHE A 127 -6.27 14.17 4.00
C PHE A 127 -7.51 14.82 4.63
N PRO A 128 -7.39 15.52 5.80
CA PRO A 128 -6.17 15.72 6.59
C PRO A 128 -5.57 14.39 7.08
N ASN A 129 -4.24 14.34 7.16
CA ASN A 129 -3.52 13.14 7.57
C ASN A 129 -2.95 13.31 8.97
N GLY A 130 -3.56 12.65 9.97
CA GLY A 130 -3.15 12.72 11.38
C GLY A 130 -1.76 12.14 11.70
N ALA A 131 -1.14 11.45 10.74
CA ALA A 131 0.23 10.97 10.85
C ALA A 131 1.30 12.05 10.62
N LYS A 132 0.94 13.15 9.96
CA LYS A 132 1.86 14.27 9.72
C LYS A 132 2.25 14.97 11.03
N TRP A 133 3.32 15.72 10.97
CA TRP A 133 3.65 16.64 12.05
C TRP A 133 2.49 17.61 12.27
N ILE A 134 2.21 17.90 13.53
CA ILE A 134 1.01 18.62 13.96
C ILE A 134 0.75 19.93 13.21
N ASN A 135 1.82 20.67 12.88
CA ASN A 135 1.69 21.92 12.13
C ASN A 135 1.17 21.69 10.70
N PHE A 136 1.54 20.57 10.07
CA PHE A 136 1.04 20.21 8.74
C PHE A 136 -0.39 19.66 8.79
N VAL A 137 -0.77 18.95 9.86
CA VAL A 137 -2.17 18.56 10.06
C VAL A 137 -3.05 19.80 10.26
N LYS A 138 -2.58 20.74 11.07
CA LYS A 138 -3.25 22.04 11.26
C LYS A 138 -3.42 22.78 9.92
N GLU A 139 -2.40 22.81 9.10
CA GLU A 139 -2.43 23.45 7.78
C GLU A 139 -3.40 22.73 6.81
N ASP A 140 -3.44 21.39 6.83
CA ASP A 140 -4.45 20.60 6.09
C ASP A 140 -5.87 20.98 6.52
N VAL A 141 -6.12 21.13 7.83
CA VAL A 141 -7.43 21.51 8.39
C VAL A 141 -7.78 22.95 8.02
N GLU A 142 -6.85 23.89 8.17
CA GLU A 142 -7.05 25.30 7.81
C GLU A 142 -7.32 25.49 6.31
N ASN A 143 -6.75 24.65 5.46
CA ASN A 143 -7.01 24.61 4.02
C ASN A 143 -8.23 23.75 3.63
N HIS A 144 -8.99 23.23 4.59
CA HIS A 144 -10.21 22.46 4.38
C HIS A 144 -10.02 21.21 3.51
N LEU A 145 -8.91 20.50 3.65
CA LEU A 145 -8.66 19.25 2.91
C LEU A 145 -9.67 18.17 3.34
N ASN A 146 -10.26 17.49 2.38
CA ASN A 146 -11.29 16.48 2.64
C ASN A 146 -11.31 15.44 1.50
N ILE A 147 -10.31 14.55 1.46
CA ILE A 147 -10.16 13.60 0.36
C ILE A 147 -9.45 12.32 0.78
N LYS A 148 -9.78 11.23 0.12
CA LYS A 148 -8.97 10.01 0.05
C LYS A 148 -8.22 9.99 -1.29
N PRO A 149 -6.95 10.43 -1.34
CA PRO A 149 -6.26 10.69 -2.61
C PRO A 149 -6.07 9.42 -3.44
N PHE A 150 -5.82 8.26 -2.82
CA PHE A 150 -5.71 6.98 -3.54
C PHE A 150 -7.04 6.57 -4.17
N CYS A 151 -8.14 6.71 -3.43
CA CYS A 151 -9.48 6.43 -3.95
C CYS A 151 -9.84 7.35 -5.11
N TYR A 152 -9.46 8.63 -5.01
CA TYR A 152 -9.69 9.60 -6.08
C TYR A 152 -8.91 9.27 -7.35
N VAL A 153 -7.61 8.94 -7.21
CA VAL A 153 -6.77 8.54 -8.35
C VAL A 153 -7.33 7.29 -9.04
N VAL A 154 -7.73 6.29 -8.27
CA VAL A 154 -8.35 5.06 -8.83
C VAL A 154 -9.66 5.39 -9.55
N ALA A 155 -10.52 6.24 -8.98
CA ALA A 155 -11.76 6.67 -9.63
C ALA A 155 -11.49 7.44 -10.94
N LEU A 156 -10.48 8.30 -10.97
CA LEU A 156 -10.06 9.04 -12.16
C LEU A 156 -9.55 8.10 -13.26
N LEU A 157 -8.69 7.15 -12.93
CA LEU A 157 -8.18 6.15 -13.87
C LEU A 157 -9.31 5.28 -14.43
N TYR A 158 -10.22 4.83 -13.56
CA TYR A 158 -11.39 4.07 -13.98
C TYR A 158 -12.30 4.87 -14.92
N HIS A 159 -12.56 6.13 -14.61
CA HIS A 159 -13.33 7.01 -15.49
C HIS A 159 -12.65 7.17 -16.85
N ALA A 160 -11.34 7.43 -16.87
CA ALA A 160 -10.58 7.58 -18.11
C ALA A 160 -10.67 6.33 -19.00
N GLN A 161 -10.43 5.16 -18.45
CA GLN A 161 -10.51 3.89 -19.19
C GLN A 161 -11.93 3.57 -19.69
N LYS A 162 -12.97 3.99 -18.95
CA LYS A 162 -14.37 3.86 -19.42
C LYS A 162 -14.71 4.75 -20.61
N GLN A 163 -14.09 5.94 -20.71
CA GLN A 163 -14.33 6.85 -21.83
C GLN A 163 -13.61 6.38 -23.11
N ASP A 164 -12.36 5.96 -22.97
CA ASP A 164 -11.57 5.40 -24.06
C ASP A 164 -10.45 4.54 -23.46
N GLU A 165 -10.46 3.24 -23.70
CA GLU A 165 -9.47 2.28 -23.21
C GLU A 165 -8.02 2.59 -23.66
N LYS A 166 -7.88 3.36 -24.74
CA LYS A 166 -6.56 3.78 -25.26
C LYS A 166 -6.01 5.03 -24.57
N VAL A 167 -6.82 5.72 -23.78
CA VAL A 167 -6.39 6.93 -23.07
C VAL A 167 -5.72 6.54 -21.76
N LEU A 168 -4.40 6.59 -21.73
CA LEU A 168 -3.61 6.47 -20.51
C LEU A 168 -3.34 7.86 -19.93
N LEU A 169 -3.41 7.98 -18.60
CA LEU A 169 -3.05 9.20 -17.88
C LEU A 169 -1.56 9.15 -17.47
N THR A 170 -0.89 10.28 -17.55
CA THR A 170 0.51 10.36 -17.12
C THR A 170 0.63 10.65 -15.62
N LYS A 171 1.73 10.19 -15.03
CA LYS A 171 2.10 10.52 -13.65
C LYS A 171 2.14 12.04 -13.41
N GLN A 172 2.58 12.81 -14.41
CA GLN A 172 2.63 14.28 -14.36
C GLN A 172 1.23 14.90 -14.34
N GLU A 173 0.30 14.39 -15.16
CA GLU A 173 -1.07 14.88 -15.16
C GLU A 173 -1.76 14.63 -13.82
N ILE A 174 -1.63 13.42 -13.26
CA ILE A 174 -2.20 13.13 -11.93
C ILE A 174 -1.55 14.02 -10.86
N GLY A 175 -0.23 14.17 -10.91
CA GLY A 175 0.48 15.07 -10.00
C GLY A 175 -0.05 16.51 -10.10
N TYR A 176 -0.19 17.04 -11.31
CA TYR A 176 -0.60 18.43 -11.54
C TYR A 176 -2.09 18.66 -11.27
N TYR A 177 -2.98 17.84 -11.87
CA TYR A 177 -4.43 18.09 -11.82
C TYR A 177 -5.10 17.55 -10.57
N VAL A 178 -4.49 16.61 -9.86
CA VAL A 178 -5.04 16.01 -8.64
C VAL A 178 -4.23 16.41 -7.42
N LEU A 179 -2.99 15.91 -7.31
CA LEU A 179 -2.22 16.00 -6.07
C LEU A 179 -1.72 17.43 -5.76
N ASN A 180 -1.58 18.27 -6.77
CA ASN A 180 -1.22 19.69 -6.62
C ASN A 180 -2.39 20.65 -6.84
N ASN A 181 -3.62 20.17 -6.76
CA ASN A 181 -4.82 20.99 -6.96
C ASN A 181 -5.62 21.09 -5.66
N LEU A 182 -5.59 22.27 -5.04
CA LEU A 182 -6.25 22.49 -3.75
C LEU A 182 -7.76 22.21 -3.80
N ASP A 183 -8.46 22.61 -4.85
CA ASP A 183 -9.90 22.38 -4.95
C ASP A 183 -10.24 20.88 -5.06
N VAL A 184 -9.36 20.08 -5.69
CA VAL A 184 -9.48 18.62 -5.71
C VAL A 184 -9.23 18.05 -4.32
N LEU A 185 -8.17 18.49 -3.64
CA LEU A 185 -7.83 18.02 -2.28
C LEU A 185 -8.88 18.43 -1.24
N GLN A 186 -9.64 19.50 -1.51
CA GLN A 186 -10.81 19.90 -0.72
C GLN A 186 -12.09 19.09 -1.04
N GLY A 187 -12.01 18.14 -1.98
CA GLY A 187 -13.18 17.36 -2.40
C GLY A 187 -14.22 18.13 -3.23
N LYS A 188 -13.87 19.31 -3.75
CA LYS A 188 -14.80 20.17 -4.50
C LYS A 188 -14.97 19.77 -5.96
N ILE A 189 -13.97 19.13 -6.54
CA ILE A 189 -13.93 18.79 -7.97
C ILE A 189 -14.01 17.28 -8.15
N PRO A 190 -15.05 16.74 -8.79
CA PRO A 190 -15.15 15.32 -9.10
C PRO A 190 -14.17 14.91 -10.21
N CYS A 191 -13.83 13.61 -10.26
CA CYS A 191 -12.81 13.07 -11.16
C CYS A 191 -13.17 13.26 -12.65
N GLU A 192 -14.45 13.27 -13.01
CA GLU A 192 -14.94 13.49 -14.38
C GLU A 192 -14.54 14.89 -14.89
N ILE A 193 -14.61 15.89 -14.03
CA ILE A 193 -14.23 17.27 -14.39
C ILE A 193 -12.71 17.36 -14.57
N VAL A 194 -11.93 16.67 -13.73
CA VAL A 194 -10.46 16.60 -13.87
C VAL A 194 -10.10 15.92 -15.19
N TYR A 195 -10.72 14.78 -15.51
CA TYR A 195 -10.53 14.09 -16.79
C TYR A 195 -10.79 15.02 -17.99
N ASN A 196 -11.93 15.68 -18.00
CA ASN A 196 -12.29 16.60 -19.09
C ASN A 196 -11.28 17.73 -19.27
N ARG A 197 -10.76 18.29 -18.18
CA ARG A 197 -9.68 19.31 -18.20
C ARG A 197 -8.40 18.76 -18.81
N ILE A 198 -8.00 17.54 -18.45
CA ILE A 198 -6.81 16.87 -19.03
C ILE A 198 -6.99 16.71 -20.54
N ILE A 199 -8.14 16.19 -20.99
CA ILE A 199 -8.41 15.95 -22.41
C ILE A 199 -8.47 17.26 -23.20
N GLU A 200 -9.10 18.30 -22.64
CA GLU A 200 -9.16 19.62 -23.25
C GLU A 200 -7.76 20.24 -23.40
N ASP A 201 -6.94 20.19 -22.36
CA ASP A 201 -5.57 20.70 -22.40
C ASP A 201 -4.71 19.94 -23.42
N ARG A 202 -4.85 18.60 -23.51
CA ARG A 202 -4.18 17.80 -24.55
C ARG A 202 -4.61 18.25 -25.95
N LYS A 203 -5.92 18.43 -26.17
CA LYS A 203 -6.49 18.87 -27.46
C LYS A 203 -5.97 20.25 -27.85
N ASN A 204 -5.91 21.16 -26.90
CA ASN A 204 -5.45 22.53 -27.10
C ASN A 204 -3.93 22.68 -27.03
N LYS A 205 -3.19 21.58 -26.83
CA LYS A 205 -1.73 21.55 -26.70
C LYS A 205 -1.20 22.49 -25.61
N VAL A 206 -1.98 22.65 -24.54
CA VAL A 206 -1.59 23.46 -23.37
C VAL A 206 -0.40 22.77 -22.67
N LYS A 207 0.68 23.52 -22.50
CA LYS A 207 1.83 23.06 -21.72
C LYS A 207 1.64 23.48 -20.28
N ARG A 208 1.55 22.54 -19.37
CA ARG A 208 1.58 22.77 -17.93
C ARG A 208 3.00 22.66 -17.41
N ASP A 209 3.30 23.40 -16.36
CA ASP A 209 4.58 23.30 -15.69
C ASP A 209 4.81 21.87 -15.19
N LYS A 210 6.00 21.34 -15.47
CA LYS A 210 6.36 20.04 -14.95
C LYS A 210 6.58 20.15 -13.45
N LEU A 211 6.00 19.24 -12.70
CA LEU A 211 6.34 19.03 -11.30
C LEU A 211 7.72 18.35 -11.27
N SER A 212 8.76 19.15 -11.38
CA SER A 212 10.13 18.68 -11.64
C SER A 212 11.07 18.90 -10.46
N GLY A 213 10.62 19.54 -9.40
CA GLY A 213 11.36 19.62 -8.14
C GLY A 213 11.63 18.21 -7.64
N SER A 214 12.87 17.92 -7.23
CA SER A 214 13.25 16.57 -6.76
C SER A 214 12.35 16.07 -5.60
N LYS A 215 11.87 16.99 -4.78
CA LYS A 215 10.92 16.69 -3.68
C LYS A 215 9.51 16.42 -4.19
N ASP A 216 8.96 17.30 -5.04
CA ASP A 216 7.60 17.17 -5.58
C ASP A 216 7.44 15.86 -6.32
N TRP A 217 8.40 15.54 -7.17
CA TRP A 217 8.39 14.28 -7.91
C TRP A 217 8.51 13.05 -7.01
N GLN A 218 9.32 13.14 -5.95
CA GLN A 218 9.44 12.08 -4.96
C GLN A 218 8.08 11.84 -4.26
N HIS A 219 7.39 12.90 -3.84
CA HIS A 219 6.10 12.79 -3.15
C HIS A 219 5.02 12.15 -4.03
N ILE A 220 5.00 12.49 -5.33
CA ILE A 220 4.09 11.90 -6.31
C ILE A 220 4.39 10.41 -6.48
N LYS A 221 5.66 10.04 -6.67
CA LYS A 221 6.06 8.63 -6.81
C LYS A 221 5.71 7.78 -5.60
N GLU A 222 5.90 8.29 -4.39
CA GLU A 222 5.56 7.57 -3.14
C GLU A 222 4.10 7.11 -3.13
N GLN A 223 3.18 7.93 -3.64
CA GLN A 223 1.77 7.58 -3.70
C GLN A 223 1.51 6.49 -4.75
N PHE A 224 2.13 6.57 -5.91
CA PHE A 224 1.97 5.55 -6.94
C PHE A 224 2.60 4.22 -6.51
N ASN A 225 3.78 4.25 -5.89
CA ASN A 225 4.42 3.05 -5.36
C ASN A 225 3.52 2.29 -4.36
N LEU A 226 2.77 3.00 -3.50
CA LEU A 226 1.84 2.34 -2.58
C LEU A 226 0.65 1.70 -3.31
N LEU A 227 0.14 2.31 -4.37
CA LEU A 227 -0.91 1.70 -5.21
C LEU A 227 -0.39 0.52 -6.04
N GLU A 228 0.87 0.55 -6.46
CA GLU A 228 1.55 -0.58 -7.12
C GLU A 228 1.76 -1.73 -6.14
N LEU A 229 2.26 -1.48 -4.93
CA LEU A 229 2.36 -2.49 -3.85
C LEU A 229 1.00 -3.08 -3.47
N ALA A 230 -0.08 -2.28 -3.58
CA ALA A 230 -1.45 -2.73 -3.42
C ALA A 230 -1.97 -3.55 -4.62
N ASN A 231 -1.19 -3.69 -5.68
CA ASN A 231 -1.57 -4.33 -6.94
C ASN A 231 -2.80 -3.72 -7.63
N ILE A 232 -3.17 -2.47 -7.27
CA ILE A 232 -4.35 -1.77 -7.82
C ILE A 232 -4.04 -1.14 -9.17
N ILE A 233 -2.81 -0.65 -9.34
CA ILE A 233 -2.34 -0.05 -10.58
C ILE A 233 -1.09 -0.75 -11.08
N GLU A 234 -0.89 -0.64 -12.37
CA GLU A 234 0.36 -0.90 -13.05
C GLU A 234 0.89 0.42 -13.64
N SER A 235 2.18 0.54 -13.80
CA SER A 235 2.77 1.73 -14.39
C SER A 235 4.01 1.43 -15.23
N ASP A 236 4.27 2.29 -16.21
CA ASP A 236 5.58 2.41 -16.85
C ASP A 236 6.29 3.69 -16.39
N GLN A 237 7.27 4.14 -17.15
CA GLN A 237 8.01 5.38 -16.84
C GLN A 237 7.10 6.61 -16.74
N ASN A 238 6.04 6.69 -17.54
CA ASN A 238 5.23 7.89 -17.72
C ASN A 238 3.76 7.71 -17.37
N TYR A 239 3.19 6.54 -17.63
CA TYR A 239 1.75 6.28 -17.60
C TYR A 239 1.34 5.39 -16.43
N LEU A 240 0.07 5.45 -16.09
CA LEU A 240 -0.60 4.64 -15.09
C LEU A 240 -1.88 4.05 -15.66
N TRP A 241 -2.17 2.82 -15.29
CA TRP A 241 -3.45 2.15 -15.59
C TRP A 241 -3.88 1.24 -14.44
N LEU A 242 -5.16 0.90 -14.41
CA LEU A 242 -5.68 -0.02 -13.40
C LEU A 242 -5.33 -1.46 -13.75
N ASN A 243 -4.99 -2.25 -12.75
CA ASN A 243 -4.81 -3.69 -12.91
C ASN A 243 -6.16 -4.36 -13.18
N PRO A 244 -6.38 -5.00 -14.36
CA PRO A 244 -7.67 -5.58 -14.70
C PRO A 244 -8.12 -6.73 -13.78
N SER A 245 -7.16 -7.44 -13.17
CA SER A 245 -7.44 -8.54 -12.25
C SER A 245 -8.01 -8.10 -10.91
N GLU A 246 -7.90 -6.82 -10.57
CA GLU A 246 -8.32 -6.25 -9.27
C GLU A 246 -9.68 -5.52 -9.31
N SER A 247 -10.55 -5.89 -10.23
CA SER A 247 -11.83 -5.18 -10.49
C SER A 247 -12.72 -5.01 -9.25
N GLN A 248 -12.76 -5.98 -8.33
CA GLN A 248 -13.54 -5.90 -7.10
C GLN A 248 -12.93 -4.89 -6.13
N ALA A 249 -11.61 -4.92 -5.94
CA ALA A 249 -10.91 -3.95 -5.11
C ALA A 249 -11.01 -2.54 -5.71
N VAL A 250 -10.81 -2.38 -7.01
CA VAL A 250 -11.04 -1.10 -7.73
C VAL A 250 -12.43 -0.55 -7.47
N SER A 251 -13.47 -1.40 -7.54
CA SER A 251 -14.85 -0.99 -7.25
C SER A 251 -15.02 -0.50 -5.81
N LEU A 252 -14.32 -1.11 -4.85
CA LEU A 252 -14.31 -0.66 -3.45
C LEU A 252 -13.63 0.71 -3.30
N PHE A 253 -12.49 0.93 -3.96
CA PHE A 253 -11.81 2.23 -3.97
C PHE A 253 -12.72 3.34 -4.52
N ILE A 254 -13.41 3.08 -5.63
CA ILE A 254 -14.38 4.01 -6.22
C ILE A 254 -15.52 4.31 -5.25
N LYS A 255 -16.08 3.29 -4.59
CA LYS A 255 -17.16 3.43 -3.59
C LYS A 255 -16.72 4.29 -2.40
N LYS A 256 -15.44 4.23 -2.02
CA LYS A 256 -14.84 4.99 -0.91
C LYS A 256 -14.35 6.37 -1.32
N ASN A 257 -14.34 6.70 -2.61
CA ASN A 257 -13.97 8.03 -3.08
C ASN A 257 -14.89 9.12 -2.50
N GLY A 258 -14.31 10.21 -2.02
CA GLY A 258 -15.03 11.32 -1.38
C GLY A 258 -15.55 11.05 0.04
N LYS A 259 -15.19 9.92 0.68
CA LYS A 259 -15.62 9.55 2.03
C LYS A 259 -14.42 9.51 2.97
N VAL A 260 -14.22 10.59 3.72
CA VAL A 260 -13.21 10.62 4.80
C VAL A 260 -13.79 9.94 6.03
N ASP A 261 -13.06 9.02 6.63
CA ASP A 261 -13.55 8.21 7.76
C ASP A 261 -13.04 8.74 9.11
N PHE A 262 -11.90 9.43 9.14
CA PHE A 262 -11.34 9.99 10.36
C PHE A 262 -11.47 11.52 10.37
N ASP A 263 -12.10 12.05 11.42
CA ASP A 263 -12.34 13.47 11.57
C ASP A 263 -11.20 14.17 12.31
N CYS A 264 -10.30 14.83 11.56
CA CYS A 264 -9.24 15.67 12.12
C CYS A 264 -9.75 17.04 12.61
N TYR A 265 -10.95 17.46 12.19
CA TYR A 265 -11.47 18.80 12.49
C TYR A 265 -11.98 18.94 13.93
N LYS A 266 -12.19 17.81 14.63
CA LYS A 266 -12.68 17.81 16.03
C LYS A 266 -11.62 18.18 17.07
N TYR A 267 -10.32 18.29 16.68
CA TYR A 267 -9.22 18.52 17.62
C TYR A 267 -8.82 19.99 17.69
N ASP A 268 -8.50 20.46 18.91
CA ASP A 268 -7.91 21.78 19.14
C ASP A 268 -6.38 21.71 19.02
N PHE A 269 -5.85 22.28 17.94
CA PHE A 269 -4.41 22.32 17.66
C PHE A 269 -3.61 23.23 18.60
N THR A 270 -4.25 23.98 19.51
CA THR A 270 -3.59 24.75 20.56
C THR A 270 -3.39 23.94 21.84
N SER A 271 -4.23 22.92 22.06
CA SER A 271 -4.16 22.00 23.20
C SER A 271 -3.07 20.93 23.00
N LEU A 272 -2.22 20.73 24.02
CA LEU A 272 -1.22 19.64 23.98
C LEU A 272 -1.88 18.27 24.12
N ASP A 273 -2.97 18.18 24.87
CA ASP A 273 -3.67 16.91 25.09
C ASP A 273 -4.41 16.49 23.83
N ASP A 274 -5.05 17.42 23.10
CA ASP A 274 -5.71 17.14 21.83
C ASP A 274 -4.71 16.71 20.74
N ARG A 275 -3.50 17.29 20.74
CA ARG A 275 -2.43 16.85 19.81
C ARG A 275 -2.00 15.41 20.06
N LYS A 276 -1.88 14.99 21.34
CA LYS A 276 -1.57 13.60 21.69
C LYS A 276 -2.73 12.67 21.36
N ALA A 277 -3.96 13.10 21.68
CA ALA A 277 -5.17 12.36 21.35
C ALA A 277 -5.31 12.14 19.83
N LEU A 278 -5.13 13.19 19.03
CA LEU A 278 -5.14 13.09 17.56
C LEU A 278 -4.20 11.99 17.06
N LEU A 279 -2.94 11.99 17.50
CA LEU A 279 -1.95 11.03 17.02
C LEU A 279 -2.30 9.59 17.43
N ASN A 280 -2.76 9.40 18.66
CA ASN A 280 -3.15 8.08 19.16
C ASN A 280 -4.42 7.56 18.45
N ASP A 281 -5.43 8.40 18.32
CA ASP A 281 -6.68 8.08 17.64
C ASP A 281 -6.46 7.82 16.14
N TRP A 282 -5.56 8.60 15.51
CA TRP A 282 -5.16 8.37 14.13
C TRP A 282 -4.51 7.00 13.95
N ARG A 283 -3.56 6.64 14.81
CA ARG A 283 -2.88 5.34 14.72
C ARG A 283 -3.85 4.19 14.92
N ALA A 284 -4.78 4.30 15.87
CA ALA A 284 -5.82 3.32 16.08
C ALA A 284 -6.73 3.19 14.85
N TYR A 285 -7.18 4.31 14.28
CA TYR A 285 -7.96 4.32 13.04
C TYR A 285 -7.18 3.72 11.86
N PHE A 286 -5.96 4.19 11.63
CA PHE A 286 -5.17 3.83 10.46
C PHE A 286 -4.78 2.35 10.45
N GLY A 287 -4.61 1.76 11.62
CA GLY A 287 -4.35 0.34 11.82
C GLY A 287 -5.59 -0.58 11.73
N THR A 288 -6.80 -0.04 11.53
CA THR A 288 -8.00 -0.89 11.35
C THR A 288 -7.93 -1.65 10.03
N PHE A 289 -8.55 -2.82 9.99
CA PHE A 289 -8.69 -3.59 8.76
C PHE A 289 -10.09 -3.46 8.15
N ASN A 290 -10.17 -3.21 6.86
CA ASN A 290 -11.43 -2.96 6.18
C ASN A 290 -12.18 -4.28 5.91
N LYS A 291 -13.32 -4.47 6.56
CA LYS A 291 -14.13 -5.70 6.43
C LYS A 291 -14.67 -5.98 5.02
N GLU A 292 -14.76 -4.97 4.15
CA GLU A 292 -15.15 -5.17 2.76
C GLU A 292 -14.00 -5.80 1.95
N LEU A 293 -12.74 -5.47 2.27
CA LEU A 293 -11.56 -6.17 1.70
C LEU A 293 -11.50 -7.63 2.14
N GLU A 294 -11.77 -7.92 3.40
CA GLU A 294 -11.80 -9.29 3.92
C GLU A 294 -12.83 -10.16 3.17
N LYS A 295 -13.99 -9.60 2.86
CA LYS A 295 -15.01 -10.28 2.04
C LYS A 295 -14.53 -10.56 0.62
N ILE A 296 -13.85 -9.61 -0.02
CA ILE A 296 -13.29 -9.78 -1.37
C ILE A 296 -12.28 -10.94 -1.36
N GLN A 297 -11.38 -10.99 -0.37
CA GLN A 297 -10.41 -12.06 -0.22
C GLN A 297 -11.09 -13.43 0.01
N THR A 298 -12.08 -13.47 0.90
CA THR A 298 -12.82 -14.71 1.20
C THR A 298 -13.58 -15.21 -0.01
N GLN A 299 -14.21 -14.32 -0.79
CA GLN A 299 -14.94 -14.69 -2.01
C GLN A 299 -13.99 -15.24 -3.07
N PHE A 300 -12.86 -14.58 -3.29
CA PHE A 300 -11.84 -15.03 -4.24
C PHE A 300 -11.31 -16.44 -3.88
N THR A 301 -11.00 -16.67 -2.60
CA THR A 301 -10.58 -17.99 -2.11
C THR A 301 -11.68 -19.04 -2.28
N THR A 302 -12.95 -18.67 -2.04
CA THR A 302 -14.10 -19.56 -2.22
C THR A 302 -14.30 -19.91 -3.68
N ASP A 303 -14.19 -18.95 -4.59
CA ASP A 303 -14.35 -19.16 -6.03
C ASP A 303 -13.25 -20.07 -6.58
N ILE A 304 -11.99 -19.91 -6.16
CA ILE A 304 -10.89 -20.81 -6.50
C ILE A 304 -11.17 -22.24 -6.01
N VAL A 305 -11.62 -22.38 -4.75
CA VAL A 305 -11.94 -23.69 -4.16
C VAL A 305 -13.13 -24.34 -4.87
N LEU A 306 -14.13 -23.57 -5.34
CA LEU A 306 -15.28 -24.08 -6.09
C LEU A 306 -14.87 -24.56 -7.47
N VAL A 307 -14.07 -23.78 -8.20
CA VAL A 307 -13.52 -24.19 -9.52
C VAL A 307 -12.68 -25.46 -9.37
N GLY A 308 -11.78 -25.49 -8.38
CA GLY A 308 -10.99 -26.69 -8.10
C GLY A 308 -11.84 -27.92 -7.73
N LYS A 309 -12.96 -27.73 -6.99
CA LYS A 309 -13.90 -28.83 -6.66
C LYS A 309 -14.70 -29.33 -7.86
N GLU A 310 -15.07 -28.46 -8.79
CA GLU A 310 -15.76 -28.86 -10.04
C GLU A 310 -14.83 -29.64 -10.96
N GLU A 311 -13.57 -29.22 -11.10
CA GLU A 311 -12.56 -29.98 -11.82
C GLU A 311 -12.22 -31.33 -11.16
N MET A 312 -12.17 -31.38 -9.82
CA MET A 312 -11.93 -32.63 -9.07
C MET A 312 -13.12 -33.59 -9.13
N LYS A 313 -14.37 -33.10 -9.16
CA LYS A 313 -15.57 -33.94 -9.38
C LYS A 313 -15.56 -34.59 -10.77
N ALA A 314 -15.01 -33.89 -11.75
CA ALA A 314 -14.82 -34.45 -13.10
C ALA A 314 -13.73 -35.53 -13.15
N GLN A 315 -12.82 -35.59 -12.14
CA GLN A 315 -11.67 -36.50 -12.08
C GLN A 315 -11.79 -37.60 -11.00
N GLY A 316 -12.85 -37.63 -10.18
CA GLY A 316 -13.13 -38.75 -9.25
C GLY A 316 -12.20 -38.88 -8.01
N GLY A 317 -11.69 -37.77 -7.47
CA GLY A 317 -10.66 -37.79 -6.43
C GLY A 317 -11.15 -37.62 -4.98
N ALA A 318 -10.40 -38.17 -4.02
CA ALA A 318 -10.63 -38.16 -2.59
C ALA A 318 -10.22 -36.82 -1.92
N TYR A 319 -10.74 -36.55 -0.73
CA TYR A 319 -10.43 -35.36 0.10
C TYR A 319 -8.91 -35.22 0.36
N LYS A 320 -8.35 -34.04 0.05
CA LYS A 320 -6.95 -33.70 0.30
C LYS A 320 -6.83 -32.61 1.40
N SER A 321 -5.66 -32.56 2.07
CA SER A 321 -5.39 -31.54 3.09
C SER A 321 -5.20 -30.15 2.46
N THR A 322 -5.31 -29.08 3.25
CA THR A 322 -5.09 -27.69 2.79
C THR A 322 -3.66 -27.47 2.27
N VAL A 323 -2.68 -28.22 2.75
CA VAL A 323 -1.28 -28.20 2.26
C VAL A 323 -1.20 -28.85 0.88
N ASP A 324 -1.89 -29.97 0.68
CA ASP A 324 -1.94 -30.65 -0.62
C ASP A 324 -2.65 -29.79 -1.69
N LEU A 325 -3.67 -29.02 -1.28
CA LEU A 325 -4.37 -28.08 -2.15
C LEU A 325 -3.48 -26.87 -2.52
N GLY A 326 -2.64 -26.39 -1.62
CA GLY A 326 -1.63 -25.35 -1.89
C GLY A 326 -0.60 -25.83 -2.91
N ASP A 327 0.01 -26.97 -2.67
CA ASP A 327 1.00 -27.61 -3.57
C ASP A 327 0.41 -27.90 -4.98
N GLU A 328 -0.87 -28.26 -5.05
CA GLU A 328 -1.56 -28.47 -6.34
C GLU A 328 -1.87 -27.16 -7.05
N GLY A 329 -2.26 -26.11 -6.31
CA GLY A 329 -2.45 -24.78 -6.83
C GLY A 329 -1.17 -24.24 -7.47
N GLU A 330 -0.05 -24.33 -6.76
CA GLU A 330 1.28 -23.97 -7.27
C GLU A 330 1.66 -24.79 -8.51
N ALA A 331 1.44 -26.10 -8.49
CA ALA A 331 1.72 -26.96 -9.62
C ALA A 331 0.82 -26.68 -10.84
N LEU A 332 -0.42 -26.22 -10.63
CA LEU A 332 -1.32 -25.79 -11.71
C LEU A 332 -0.83 -24.48 -12.34
N VAL A 333 -0.54 -23.48 -11.54
CA VAL A 333 -0.01 -22.19 -12.02
C VAL A 333 1.31 -22.39 -12.74
N PHE A 334 2.21 -23.22 -12.21
CA PHE A 334 3.47 -23.57 -12.84
C PHE A 334 3.27 -24.16 -14.23
N ARG A 335 2.31 -25.09 -14.39
CA ARG A 335 1.98 -25.69 -15.70
C ARG A 335 1.41 -24.66 -16.67
N ILE A 336 0.51 -23.80 -16.21
CA ILE A 336 -0.07 -22.73 -17.02
C ILE A 336 1.03 -21.78 -17.53
N GLU A 337 1.96 -21.40 -16.66
CA GLU A 337 3.09 -20.56 -17.02
C GLU A 337 4.04 -21.25 -18.00
N GLN A 338 4.33 -22.53 -17.80
CA GLN A 338 5.12 -23.28 -18.75
C GLN A 338 4.45 -23.38 -20.14
N GLU A 339 3.13 -23.53 -20.17
CA GLU A 339 2.37 -23.60 -21.42
C GLU A 339 2.30 -22.26 -22.13
N ARG A 340 2.14 -21.15 -21.37
CA ARG A 340 2.23 -19.79 -21.88
C ARG A 340 3.60 -19.52 -22.53
N VAL A 341 4.68 -19.86 -21.83
CA VAL A 341 6.04 -19.67 -22.34
C VAL A 341 6.33 -20.60 -23.52
N ARG A 342 5.81 -21.85 -23.52
CA ARG A 342 5.96 -22.81 -24.62
C ARG A 342 5.29 -22.29 -25.91
N ASN A 343 4.07 -21.74 -25.78
CA ASN A 343 3.34 -21.16 -26.91
C ASN A 343 4.09 -19.95 -27.51
N TYR A 344 4.86 -19.25 -26.69
CA TYR A 344 5.71 -18.17 -27.16
C TYR A 344 7.04 -18.71 -27.77
N LYS A 345 7.81 -19.50 -27.00
CA LYS A 345 9.07 -20.11 -27.42
C LYS A 345 9.41 -21.34 -26.58
N GLU A 346 9.31 -22.52 -27.16
CA GLU A 346 9.53 -23.81 -26.47
C GLU A 346 10.87 -23.89 -25.70
N ARG A 347 11.95 -23.36 -26.28
CA ARG A 347 13.28 -23.36 -25.65
C ARG A 347 13.38 -22.60 -24.33
N LEU A 348 12.42 -21.72 -24.04
CA LEU A 348 12.41 -20.88 -22.82
C LEU A 348 11.61 -21.49 -21.68
N VAL A 349 10.92 -22.59 -21.88
CA VAL A 349 10.12 -23.26 -20.84
C VAL A 349 10.95 -23.62 -19.60
N ASN A 350 12.23 -23.95 -19.79
CA ASN A 350 13.15 -24.24 -18.68
C ASN A 350 13.50 -23.03 -17.82
N LYS A 351 13.09 -21.80 -18.19
CA LYS A 351 13.23 -20.57 -17.41
C LYS A 351 12.08 -20.34 -16.44
N VAL A 352 10.98 -21.08 -16.58
CA VAL A 352 9.91 -21.10 -15.59
C VAL A 352 10.36 -22.01 -14.46
N LEU A 353 10.49 -21.46 -13.25
CA LEU A 353 11.02 -22.17 -12.09
C LEU A 353 9.97 -22.20 -10.98
N LEU A 354 9.75 -23.38 -10.40
CA LEU A 354 8.94 -23.55 -9.19
C LEU A 354 9.85 -23.36 -7.97
N LEU A 355 9.60 -22.31 -7.18
CA LEU A 355 10.43 -21.87 -6.07
C LEU A 355 9.76 -22.04 -4.70
N GLY A 356 8.50 -22.47 -4.64
CA GLY A 356 7.64 -22.52 -3.45
C GLY A 356 8.20 -23.26 -2.23
N LYS A 357 9.29 -24.05 -2.42
CA LYS A 357 10.01 -24.71 -1.32
C LYS A 357 11.22 -23.91 -0.81
N THR A 358 11.55 -22.80 -1.44
CA THR A 358 12.66 -21.94 -1.06
C THR A 358 12.16 -20.83 -0.14
N LYS A 359 12.28 -21.04 1.18
CA LYS A 359 11.80 -20.09 2.18
C LYS A 359 12.41 -18.69 1.98
N GLY A 360 11.57 -17.66 1.92
CA GLY A 360 11.97 -16.26 2.00
C GLY A 360 12.02 -15.50 0.69
N LEU A 361 11.60 -16.06 -0.44
CA LEU A 361 11.59 -15.37 -1.73
C LEU A 361 10.32 -14.51 -1.98
N GLY A 362 9.25 -14.74 -1.19
CA GLY A 362 7.99 -13.99 -1.32
C GLY A 362 7.17 -14.30 -2.59
N TYR A 363 7.62 -15.29 -3.39
CA TYR A 363 6.91 -15.79 -4.57
C TYR A 363 7.26 -17.26 -4.80
N ASP A 364 6.30 -18.01 -5.31
CA ASP A 364 6.39 -19.47 -5.45
C ASP A 364 6.81 -19.89 -6.86
N ILE A 365 6.66 -19.05 -7.85
CA ILE A 365 6.98 -19.31 -9.25
C ILE A 365 7.74 -18.11 -9.82
N SER A 366 8.87 -18.35 -10.44
CA SER A 366 9.58 -17.39 -11.28
C SER A 366 9.31 -17.74 -12.76
N SER A 367 8.93 -16.74 -13.54
CA SER A 367 8.69 -16.90 -14.95
C SER A 367 9.35 -15.78 -15.75
N ILE A 368 9.21 -15.82 -17.06
CA ILE A 368 9.70 -14.78 -17.97
C ILE A 368 8.53 -14.01 -18.57
N GLU A 369 8.71 -12.71 -18.80
CA GLU A 369 7.80 -11.96 -19.65
C GLU A 369 7.84 -12.53 -21.07
N ALA A 370 6.69 -13.01 -21.54
CA ALA A 370 6.50 -13.46 -22.90
C ALA A 370 5.46 -12.54 -23.54
N ASP A 371 5.94 -11.54 -24.26
CA ASP A 371 5.12 -10.61 -25.01
C ASP A 371 4.91 -11.12 -26.46
N GLU A 372 3.83 -10.68 -27.10
CA GLU A 372 3.57 -10.93 -28.54
C GLU A 372 4.65 -10.27 -29.43
N ASN A 373 5.50 -9.42 -28.88
CA ASN A 373 6.58 -8.76 -29.60
C ASN A 373 7.94 -9.47 -29.36
N PRO A 374 8.39 -10.32 -30.29
CA PRO A 374 9.51 -11.26 -30.07
C PRO A 374 10.90 -10.62 -29.93
N LYS A 375 11.02 -9.31 -29.80
CA LYS A 375 12.33 -8.65 -29.90
C LYS A 375 13.14 -8.59 -28.60
N LYS A 376 12.56 -8.76 -27.42
CA LYS A 376 13.32 -8.92 -26.15
C LYS A 376 12.45 -9.57 -25.05
N PRO A 377 12.68 -10.83 -24.67
CA PRO A 377 12.26 -11.29 -23.36
C PRO A 377 13.14 -10.58 -22.31
N GLU A 378 12.57 -9.78 -21.46
CA GLU A 378 13.25 -9.29 -20.25
C GLU A 378 13.05 -10.31 -19.13
N PHE A 379 14.08 -10.46 -18.28
CA PHE A 379 14.08 -11.37 -17.13
C PHE A 379 13.76 -10.58 -15.87
#